data_2108f3343a050782537b0113a21a419d
#
_entry.id   2108f3343a050782537b0113a21a419d
#
_cell.length_a   1.000
_cell.length_b   1.000
_cell.length_c   1.000
_cell.angle_alpha   90.00
_cell.angle_beta   90.00
_cell.angle_gamma   90.00
#
_symmetry.space_group_name_H-M   'P 1'
#
loop_
_entity.id
_entity.type
_entity.pdbx_description
1 polymer ?
#
loop_
_entity_poly.entity_id
_entity_poly.type
_entity_poly.pdbx_seq_one_letter_code
_entity_poly.pdbx_strand_id
1 'polypeptide(L)'
;TVRVPLISMFGASNELPEDDSLNALHDRMLFRFMVNNVYDASNRMLMYNGFLERRNPKTNKKQITTITIEELQDINHAAKFVVIPKNVLNQYDQLLMTLETSNQIVVTDRRKNEGLAVLQASAILEGRDVATVDDFRYLTSVWWQRPEDIKVVYEAIMKVVNPYEAK
;
A
#
# COMPACT_ATOMS: atom_id res chain seq x y z
N THR A 1 -18.99 6.91 23.61
CA THR A 1 -18.00 6.33 22.66
C THR A 1 -17.26 5.22 23.39
N VAL A 2 -17.35 3.98 22.92
CA VAL A 2 -16.60 2.83 23.48
C VAL A 2 -15.34 2.65 22.66
N ARG A 3 -14.19 2.52 23.31
CA ARG A 3 -12.90 2.27 22.66
C ARG A 3 -12.83 0.79 22.28
N VAL A 4 -12.66 0.49 21.02
CA VAL A 4 -12.52 -0.87 20.49
C VAL A 4 -11.02 -1.14 20.25
N PRO A 5 -10.47 -2.30 20.62
CA PRO A 5 -9.08 -2.67 20.36
C PRO A 5 -8.90 -3.06 18.87
N LEU A 6 -9.10 -2.10 17.97
CA LEU A 6 -8.94 -2.29 16.52
C LEU A 6 -7.46 -2.17 16.17
N ILE A 7 -6.90 -3.23 15.57
CA ILE A 7 -5.52 -3.26 15.07
C ILE A 7 -5.48 -2.89 13.58
N SER A 8 -6.34 -3.51 12.77
CA SER A 8 -6.41 -3.28 11.33
C SER A 8 -7.84 -3.40 10.83
N MET A 9 -8.15 -2.70 9.75
CA MET A 9 -9.43 -2.77 9.06
C MET A 9 -9.20 -3.06 7.58
N PHE A 10 -9.90 -4.08 7.06
CA PHE A 10 -9.92 -4.43 5.66
C PHE A 10 -11.34 -4.25 5.12
N GLY A 11 -11.46 -3.57 4.00
CA GLY A 11 -12.73 -3.36 3.32
C GLY A 11 -12.68 -3.89 1.89
N ALA A 12 -13.82 -4.31 1.37
CA ALA A 12 -14.00 -4.64 -0.05
C ALA A 12 -15.31 -4.02 -0.53
N SER A 13 -15.28 -3.41 -1.71
CA SER A 13 -16.45 -2.83 -2.36
C SER A 13 -16.35 -3.04 -3.86
N ASN A 14 -17.48 -3.18 -4.52
CA ASN A 14 -17.56 -3.24 -5.97
C ASN A 14 -17.56 -1.85 -6.62
N GLU A 15 -17.82 -0.81 -5.84
CA GLU A 15 -17.98 0.57 -6.30
C GLU A 15 -17.12 1.51 -5.44
N LEU A 16 -16.66 2.60 -6.06
CA LEU A 16 -16.07 3.71 -5.32
C LEU A 16 -17.18 4.55 -4.69
N PRO A 17 -16.91 5.21 -3.56
CA PRO A 17 -17.90 6.08 -2.95
C PRO A 17 -18.24 7.26 -3.88
N GLU A 18 -19.51 7.41 -4.18
CA GLU A 18 -20.04 8.57 -4.92
C GLU A 18 -20.47 9.69 -3.98
N ASP A 19 -20.71 9.38 -2.70
CA ASP A 19 -21.18 10.30 -1.68
C ASP A 19 -20.01 10.89 -0.88
N ASP A 20 -20.01 12.21 -0.70
CA ASP A 20 -19.00 12.95 0.08
C ASP A 20 -18.85 12.44 1.52
N SER A 21 -19.92 11.93 2.11
CA SER A 21 -19.88 11.33 3.45
C SER A 21 -19.00 10.07 3.51
N LEU A 22 -18.94 9.30 2.41
CA LEU A 22 -18.12 8.10 2.27
C LEU A 22 -16.68 8.42 1.83
N ASN A 23 -16.46 9.56 1.19
CA ASN A 23 -15.12 10.02 0.81
C ASN A 23 -14.21 10.17 2.03
N ALA A 24 -14.75 10.65 3.15
CA ALA A 24 -14.00 10.75 4.41
C ALA A 24 -13.59 9.39 4.98
N LEU A 25 -14.41 8.35 4.81
CA LEU A 25 -14.05 6.98 5.17
C LEU A 25 -13.02 6.40 4.19
N HIS A 26 -13.23 6.62 2.90
CA HIS A 26 -12.33 6.18 1.83
C HIS A 26 -10.93 6.80 1.97
N ASP A 27 -10.83 8.06 2.38
CA ASP A 27 -9.54 8.71 2.66
C ASP A 27 -8.80 8.09 3.86
N ARG A 28 -9.54 7.45 4.79
CA ARG A 28 -8.95 6.73 5.93
C ARG A 28 -8.42 5.34 5.56
N MET A 29 -8.81 4.77 4.42
CA MET A 29 -8.25 3.53 3.90
C MET A 29 -6.92 3.84 3.23
N LEU A 30 -5.81 3.58 3.95
CA LEU A 30 -4.47 3.97 3.51
C LEU A 30 -4.08 3.27 2.22
N PHE A 31 -4.11 1.93 2.22
CA PHE A 31 -3.83 1.12 1.03
C PHE A 31 -5.10 0.85 0.24
N ARG A 32 -5.02 1.00 -1.07
CA ARG A 32 -6.11 0.75 -2.00
C ARG A 32 -5.61 -0.10 -3.16
N PHE A 33 -6.39 -1.12 -3.50
CA PHE A 33 -6.07 -2.04 -4.58
C PHE A 33 -7.28 -2.24 -5.47
N MET A 34 -7.07 -2.17 -6.79
CA MET A 34 -8.07 -2.60 -7.76
C MET A 34 -7.92 -4.09 -8.01
N VAL A 35 -8.98 -4.84 -7.75
CA VAL A 35 -9.02 -6.28 -7.99
C VAL A 35 -9.88 -6.55 -9.21
N ASN A 36 -9.23 -6.90 -10.31
CA ASN A 36 -9.90 -7.23 -11.57
C ASN A 36 -10.18 -8.72 -11.67
N ASN A 37 -11.07 -9.09 -12.61
CA ASN A 37 -11.28 -10.48 -12.97
C ASN A 37 -9.99 -11.12 -13.49
N VAL A 38 -9.84 -12.42 -13.23
CA VAL A 38 -8.69 -13.19 -13.69
C VAL A 38 -8.88 -13.56 -15.16
N TYR A 39 -8.23 -12.82 -16.07
CA TYR A 39 -8.34 -13.04 -17.52
C TYR A 39 -7.31 -14.03 -18.07
N ASP A 40 -6.16 -14.17 -17.42
CA ASP A 40 -5.12 -15.11 -17.84
C ASP A 40 -5.51 -16.56 -17.52
N ALA A 41 -5.30 -17.48 -18.49
CA ALA A 41 -5.69 -18.88 -18.36
C ALA A 41 -4.92 -19.61 -17.26
N SER A 42 -3.61 -19.35 -17.13
CA SER A 42 -2.76 -19.99 -16.11
C SER A 42 -3.16 -19.53 -14.70
N ASN A 43 -3.44 -18.26 -14.53
CA ASN A 43 -3.91 -17.71 -13.26
C ASN A 43 -5.31 -18.22 -12.91
N ARG A 44 -6.22 -18.42 -13.90
CA ARG A 44 -7.51 -19.07 -13.65
C ARG A 44 -7.35 -20.50 -13.15
N MET A 45 -6.44 -21.27 -13.74
CA MET A 45 -6.16 -22.64 -13.28
C MET A 45 -5.59 -22.65 -11.85
N LEU A 46 -4.71 -21.71 -11.49
CA LEU A 46 -4.24 -21.55 -10.11
C LEU A 46 -5.40 -21.23 -9.15
N MET A 47 -6.30 -20.36 -9.56
CA MET A 47 -7.49 -20.00 -8.78
C MET A 47 -8.40 -21.22 -8.56
N TYR A 48 -8.67 -22.01 -9.60
CA TYR A 48 -9.50 -23.23 -9.51
C TYR A 48 -8.86 -24.28 -8.61
N ASN A 49 -7.58 -24.55 -8.81
CA ASN A 49 -6.83 -25.51 -7.99
C ASN A 49 -6.81 -25.08 -6.53
N GLY A 50 -6.52 -23.81 -6.25
CA GLY A 50 -6.53 -23.27 -4.89
C GLY A 50 -7.92 -23.33 -4.22
N PHE A 51 -9.01 -23.18 -5.00
CA PHE A 51 -10.37 -23.38 -4.50
C PHE A 51 -10.64 -24.83 -4.13
N LEU A 52 -10.27 -25.77 -5.02
CA LEU A 52 -10.46 -27.21 -4.79
C LEU A 52 -9.61 -27.72 -3.61
N GLU A 53 -8.36 -27.28 -3.50
CA GLU A 53 -7.47 -27.62 -2.39
C GLU A 53 -8.05 -27.17 -1.04
N ARG A 54 -8.57 -25.95 -0.95
CA ARG A 54 -9.19 -25.44 0.30
C ARG A 54 -10.44 -26.25 0.71
N ARG A 55 -11.13 -26.84 -0.22
CA ARG A 55 -12.31 -27.70 0.04
C ARG A 55 -11.93 -29.12 0.39
N ASN A 56 -10.71 -29.55 0.16
CA ASN A 56 -10.27 -30.90 0.46
C ASN A 56 -9.74 -30.98 1.91
N PRO A 57 -10.42 -31.69 2.83
CA PRO A 57 -10.00 -31.77 4.22
C PRO A 57 -8.66 -32.47 4.43
N LYS A 58 -8.16 -33.20 3.41
CA LYS A 58 -6.87 -33.90 3.49
C LYS A 58 -5.68 -33.02 3.17
N THR A 59 -5.87 -31.89 2.46
CA THR A 59 -4.78 -30.98 2.03
C THR A 59 -4.58 -29.81 3.00
N ASN A 60 -5.43 -29.65 4.00
CA ASN A 60 -5.50 -28.45 4.86
C ASN A 60 -4.45 -28.40 5.98
N LYS A 61 -3.26 -28.99 5.77
CA LYS A 61 -2.13 -28.95 6.73
C LYS A 61 -0.93 -28.16 6.21
N LYS A 62 -1.12 -27.14 5.37
CA LYS A 62 -0.03 -26.19 5.13
C LYS A 62 0.24 -25.46 6.45
N GLN A 63 1.46 -25.64 6.98
CA GLN A 63 1.95 -24.84 8.09
C GLN A 63 1.99 -23.39 7.64
N ILE A 64 1.09 -22.57 8.15
CA ILE A 64 1.04 -21.14 7.87
C ILE A 64 2.04 -20.47 8.80
N THR A 65 2.99 -19.73 8.27
CA THR A 65 3.83 -18.85 9.08
C THR A 65 2.95 -17.77 9.69
N THR A 66 2.98 -17.65 10.99
CA THR A 66 2.19 -16.66 11.75
C THR A 66 3.12 -15.70 12.46
N ILE A 67 2.62 -14.52 12.71
CA ILE A 67 3.22 -13.49 13.55
C ILE A 67 2.30 -13.30 14.77
N THR A 68 2.85 -13.11 15.95
CA THR A 68 2.08 -12.81 17.15
C THR A 68 1.69 -11.33 17.19
N ILE A 69 0.73 -11.00 18.06
CA ILE A 69 0.33 -9.60 18.25
C ILE A 69 1.48 -8.80 18.88
N GLU A 70 2.23 -9.40 19.78
CA GLU A 70 3.39 -8.82 20.43
C GLU A 70 4.48 -8.49 19.39
N GLU A 71 4.85 -9.45 18.54
CA GLU A 71 5.81 -9.23 17.45
C GLU A 71 5.34 -8.11 16.50
N LEU A 72 4.05 -8.05 16.16
CA LEU A 72 3.49 -6.98 15.35
C LEU A 72 3.61 -5.61 16.04
N GLN A 73 3.38 -5.55 17.35
CA GLN A 73 3.53 -4.33 18.15
C GLN A 73 4.99 -3.87 18.22
N ASP A 74 5.93 -4.81 18.37
CA ASP A 74 7.36 -4.53 18.40
C ASP A 74 7.84 -3.98 17.05
N ILE A 75 7.41 -4.57 15.93
CA ILE A 75 7.70 -4.05 14.58
C ILE A 75 7.13 -2.65 14.40
N ASN A 76 5.87 -2.41 14.79
CA ASN A 76 5.26 -1.09 14.72
C ASN A 76 5.96 -0.05 15.59
N HIS A 77 6.49 -0.48 16.73
CA HIS A 77 7.29 0.40 17.58
C HIS A 77 8.64 0.72 16.93
N ALA A 78 9.35 -0.30 16.45
CA ALA A 78 10.63 -0.15 15.78
C ALA A 78 10.55 0.73 14.52
N ALA A 79 9.48 0.61 13.74
CA ALA A 79 9.27 1.42 12.54
C ALA A 79 9.33 2.93 12.82
N LYS A 80 8.89 3.39 13.98
CA LYS A 80 8.91 4.81 14.36
C LYS A 80 10.32 5.39 14.51
N PHE A 81 11.32 4.56 14.71
CA PHE A 81 12.72 4.96 14.84
C PHE A 81 13.49 4.90 13.53
N VAL A 82 12.88 4.39 12.46
CA VAL A 82 13.48 4.40 11.12
C VAL A 82 13.68 5.85 10.67
N VAL A 83 14.92 6.17 10.30
CA VAL A 83 15.28 7.51 9.84
C VAL A 83 14.89 7.68 8.37
N ILE A 84 14.24 8.80 8.05
CA ILE A 84 14.03 9.23 6.67
C ILE A 84 15.06 10.33 6.36
N PRO A 85 16.09 10.04 5.54
CA PRO A 85 17.13 11.03 5.23
C PRO A 85 16.56 12.24 4.48
N LYS A 86 17.19 13.39 4.66
CA LYS A 86 16.73 14.66 4.06
C LYS A 86 16.65 14.60 2.52
N ASN A 87 17.58 13.89 1.88
CA ASN A 87 17.54 13.70 0.43
C ASN A 87 16.32 12.85 -0.02
N VAL A 88 15.95 11.81 0.74
CA VAL A 88 14.74 11.00 0.49
C VAL A 88 13.49 11.85 0.70
N LEU A 89 13.45 12.63 1.79
CA LEU A 89 12.32 13.52 2.07
C LEU A 89 12.15 14.61 0.98
N ASN A 90 13.25 15.16 0.47
CA ASN A 90 13.19 16.13 -0.64
C ASN A 90 12.65 15.49 -1.93
N GLN A 91 13.05 14.26 -2.26
CA GLN A 91 12.52 13.54 -3.43
C GLN A 91 11.05 13.19 -3.26
N TYR A 92 10.63 12.84 -2.05
CA TYR A 92 9.24 12.62 -1.69
C TYR A 92 8.38 13.86 -1.95
N ASP A 93 8.83 15.02 -1.48
CA ASP A 93 8.14 16.30 -1.68
C ASP A 93 8.09 16.71 -3.16
N GLN A 94 9.22 16.59 -3.88
CA GLN A 94 9.27 16.85 -5.32
C GLN A 94 8.31 15.97 -6.12
N LEU A 95 8.18 14.70 -5.75
CA LEU A 95 7.25 13.78 -6.39
C LEU A 95 5.79 14.18 -6.14
N LEU A 96 5.45 14.58 -4.91
CA LEU A 96 4.12 15.12 -4.59
C LEU A 96 3.81 16.39 -5.39
N MET A 97 4.75 17.33 -5.45
CA MET A 97 4.61 18.54 -6.28
C MET A 97 4.41 18.20 -7.77
N THR A 98 5.11 17.20 -8.28
CA THR A 98 4.97 16.77 -9.68
C THR A 98 3.58 16.18 -9.93
N LEU A 99 3.06 15.35 -9.02
CA LEU A 99 1.70 14.80 -9.13
C LEU A 99 0.65 15.91 -9.11
N GLU A 100 0.81 16.89 -8.23
CA GLU A 100 -0.15 18.00 -8.10
C GLU A 100 -0.10 18.96 -9.31
N THR A 101 1.10 19.41 -9.70
CA THR A 101 1.23 20.46 -10.74
C THR A 101 1.13 19.92 -12.15
N SER A 102 1.70 18.76 -12.44
CA SER A 102 1.75 18.19 -13.79
C SER A 102 0.59 17.24 -14.10
N ASN A 103 0.06 16.59 -13.08
CA ASN A 103 -0.96 15.55 -13.25
C ASN A 103 -2.31 15.91 -12.61
N GLN A 104 -2.40 17.03 -11.88
CA GLN A 104 -3.60 17.47 -11.18
C GLN A 104 -4.12 16.45 -10.14
N ILE A 105 -3.21 15.62 -9.60
CA ILE A 105 -3.51 14.62 -8.56
C ILE A 105 -3.09 15.20 -7.22
N VAL A 106 -4.07 15.62 -6.42
CA VAL A 106 -3.84 16.19 -5.08
C VAL A 106 -3.88 15.07 -4.05
N VAL A 107 -2.76 14.84 -3.38
CA VAL A 107 -2.67 13.93 -2.24
C VAL A 107 -3.01 14.71 -0.97
N THR A 108 -3.95 14.24 -0.16
CA THR A 108 -4.34 14.91 1.10
C THR A 108 -3.17 14.95 2.09
N ASP A 109 -3.10 15.97 2.94
CA ASP A 109 -2.02 16.12 3.94
C ASP A 109 -1.95 14.92 4.89
N ARG A 110 -3.10 14.32 5.19
CA ARG A 110 -3.16 13.07 5.94
C ARG A 110 -2.38 11.97 5.24
N ARG A 111 -2.63 11.75 3.93
CA ARG A 111 -1.97 10.72 3.13
C ARG A 111 -0.50 11.00 2.89
N LYS A 112 -0.11 12.28 2.82
CA LYS A 112 1.30 12.67 2.80
C LYS A 112 2.02 12.21 4.07
N ASN A 113 1.43 12.45 5.25
CA ASN A 113 2.02 12.02 6.52
C ASN A 113 2.00 10.49 6.69
N GLU A 114 0.91 9.85 6.35
CA GLU A 114 0.80 8.38 6.42
C GLU A 114 1.73 7.69 5.42
N GLY A 115 2.00 8.32 4.26
CA GLY A 115 2.99 7.84 3.30
C GLY A 115 4.41 7.77 3.89
N LEU A 116 4.80 8.73 4.72
CA LEU A 116 6.10 8.65 5.42
C LEU A 116 6.15 7.45 6.39
N ALA A 117 5.06 7.15 7.08
CA ALA A 117 4.97 5.95 7.91
C ALA A 117 5.05 4.66 7.08
N VAL A 118 4.54 4.66 5.84
CA VAL A 118 4.70 3.53 4.90
C VAL A 118 6.17 3.32 4.54
N LEU A 119 6.94 4.39 4.30
CA LEU A 119 8.39 4.27 4.04
C LEU A 119 9.13 3.67 5.23
N GLN A 120 8.80 4.11 6.44
CA GLN A 120 9.40 3.57 7.67
C GLN A 120 9.04 2.09 7.86
N ALA A 121 7.79 1.72 7.64
CA ALA A 121 7.32 0.34 7.73
C ALA A 121 8.00 -0.56 6.67
N SER A 122 8.16 -0.06 5.44
CA SER A 122 8.88 -0.78 4.38
C SER A 122 10.33 -1.05 4.78
N ALA A 123 11.04 -0.03 5.23
CA ALA A 123 12.45 -0.16 5.61
C ALA A 123 12.65 -1.17 6.74
N ILE A 124 11.84 -1.11 7.81
CA ILE A 124 11.97 -2.04 8.94
C ILE A 124 11.63 -3.48 8.56
N LEU A 125 10.64 -3.69 7.68
CA LEU A 125 10.30 -5.02 7.19
C LEU A 125 11.40 -5.63 6.30
N GLU A 126 12.23 -4.80 5.69
CA GLU A 126 13.43 -5.22 4.96
C GLU A 126 14.71 -5.25 5.85
N GLY A 127 14.57 -5.10 7.17
CA GLY A 127 15.66 -5.14 8.14
C GLY A 127 16.55 -3.90 8.13
N ARG A 128 16.03 -2.75 7.64
CA ARG A 128 16.76 -1.48 7.57
C ARG A 128 16.24 -0.49 8.61
N ASP A 129 17.14 0.30 9.15
CA ASP A 129 16.86 1.42 10.06
C ASP A 129 16.80 2.79 9.35
N VAL A 130 17.02 2.79 8.02
CA VAL A 130 17.01 3.98 7.16
C VAL A 130 16.14 3.71 5.95
N ALA A 131 15.19 4.61 5.69
CA ALA A 131 14.36 4.58 4.50
C ALA A 131 15.13 5.05 3.26
N THR A 132 14.81 4.48 2.12
CA THR A 132 15.42 4.79 0.84
C THR A 132 14.36 5.15 -0.20
N VAL A 133 14.78 5.55 -1.38
CA VAL A 133 13.89 5.84 -2.51
C VAL A 133 13.15 4.58 -2.98
N ASP A 134 13.74 3.39 -2.80
CA ASP A 134 13.10 2.13 -3.16
C ASP A 134 11.79 1.88 -2.39
N ASP A 135 11.66 2.44 -1.20
CA ASP A 135 10.45 2.34 -0.37
C ASP A 135 9.26 3.06 -1.00
N PHE A 136 9.48 3.99 -1.94
CA PHE A 136 8.41 4.72 -2.65
C PHE A 136 7.50 3.80 -3.47
N ARG A 137 7.96 2.61 -3.86
CA ARG A 137 7.15 1.63 -4.60
C ARG A 137 5.80 1.33 -3.93
N TYR A 138 5.74 1.37 -2.61
CA TYR A 138 4.50 1.11 -1.87
C TYR A 138 3.50 2.27 -1.91
N LEU A 139 3.97 3.48 -2.22
CA LEU A 139 3.12 4.66 -2.37
C LEU A 139 2.20 4.57 -3.59
N THR A 140 2.51 3.69 -4.55
CA THR A 140 1.65 3.39 -5.70
C THR A 140 0.25 2.94 -5.31
N SER A 141 0.10 2.31 -4.14
CA SER A 141 -1.20 1.88 -3.59
C SER A 141 -1.77 2.85 -2.55
N VAL A 142 -1.07 3.95 -2.28
CA VAL A 142 -1.46 4.94 -1.25
C VAL A 142 -1.98 6.23 -1.88
N TRP A 143 -1.36 6.73 -2.95
CA TRP A 143 -1.55 8.11 -3.40
C TRP A 143 -2.62 8.32 -4.48
N TRP A 144 -3.07 7.27 -5.16
CA TRP A 144 -4.15 7.42 -6.11
C TRP A 144 -5.51 7.61 -5.41
N GLN A 145 -6.40 8.37 -6.02
CA GLN A 145 -7.76 8.60 -5.53
C GLN A 145 -8.81 7.96 -6.43
N ARG A 146 -8.59 8.00 -7.74
CA ARG A 146 -9.46 7.42 -8.76
C ARG A 146 -8.71 6.34 -9.53
N PRO A 147 -9.41 5.36 -10.11
CA PRO A 147 -8.76 4.31 -10.91
C PRO A 147 -7.89 4.86 -12.05
N GLU A 148 -8.28 6.01 -12.62
CA GLU A 148 -7.54 6.68 -13.71
C GLU A 148 -6.17 7.17 -13.24
N ASP A 149 -6.04 7.52 -11.97
CA ASP A 149 -4.80 8.03 -11.39
C ASP A 149 -3.74 6.94 -11.20
N ILE A 150 -4.15 5.66 -11.11
CA ILE A 150 -3.27 4.53 -10.75
C ILE A 150 -2.04 4.48 -11.65
N LYS A 151 -2.27 4.53 -12.98
CA LYS A 151 -1.19 4.44 -13.95
C LYS A 151 -0.24 5.64 -13.84
N VAL A 152 -0.79 6.84 -13.69
CA VAL A 152 -0.02 8.08 -13.59
C VAL A 152 0.83 8.10 -12.33
N VAL A 153 0.23 7.75 -11.19
CA VAL A 153 0.93 7.66 -9.89
C VAL A 153 2.03 6.59 -9.97
N TYR A 154 1.73 5.43 -10.53
CA TYR A 154 2.70 4.36 -10.71
C TYR A 154 3.91 4.82 -11.57
N GLU A 155 3.65 5.40 -12.75
CA GLU A 155 4.71 5.87 -13.65
C GLU A 155 5.56 6.98 -13.02
N ALA A 156 4.94 7.91 -12.30
CA ALA A 156 5.65 8.98 -11.61
C ALA A 156 6.57 8.43 -10.52
N ILE A 157 6.09 7.49 -9.72
CA ILE A 157 6.88 6.84 -8.66
C ILE A 157 8.01 6.01 -9.27
N MET A 158 7.72 5.18 -10.27
CA MET A 158 8.72 4.29 -10.86
C MET A 158 9.84 5.04 -11.58
N LYS A 159 9.59 6.23 -12.13
CA LYS A 159 10.65 7.11 -12.66
C LYS A 159 11.68 7.51 -11.59
N VAL A 160 11.25 7.62 -10.34
CA VAL A 160 12.13 7.98 -9.22
C VAL A 160 12.83 6.75 -8.66
N VAL A 161 12.10 5.63 -8.51
CA VAL A 161 12.63 4.37 -7.97
C VAL A 161 13.58 3.68 -8.96
N ASN A 162 13.20 3.62 -10.23
CA ASN A 162 14.00 2.97 -11.27
C ASN A 162 14.10 3.83 -12.54
N PRO A 163 14.95 4.85 -12.53
CA PRO A 163 15.10 5.79 -13.65
C PRO A 163 15.59 5.16 -14.96
N TYR A 164 16.10 3.93 -14.91
CA TYR A 164 16.63 3.22 -16.09
C TYR A 164 15.57 2.40 -16.85
N GLU A 165 14.47 2.01 -16.20
CA GLU A 165 13.35 1.29 -16.83
C GLU A 165 12.27 2.24 -17.41
N ALA A 166 12.37 3.53 -17.14
CA ALA A 166 11.40 4.54 -17.55
C ALA A 166 11.66 5.10 -18.97
N LYS A 167 12.40 4.35 -19.84
CA LYS A 167 12.66 4.72 -21.24
C LYS A 167 11.81 3.92 -22.20
#